data_b59d3b7ffbc7b4c71d9803d997c07b19
#
_entry.id   b59d3b7ffbc7b4c71d9803d997c07b19
#
_cell.length_a   1.000
_cell.length_b   1.000
_cell.length_c   1.000
_cell.angle_alpha   90.00
_cell.angle_beta   90.00
_cell.angle_gamma   90.00
#
_symmetry.space_group_name_H-M   'P 1'
#
loop_
_entity.id
_entity.type
_entity.pdbx_description
1 polymer ?
#
loop_
_entity_poly.entity_id
_entity_poly.type
_entity_poly.pdbx_seq_one_letter_code
_entity_poly.pdbx_strand_id
1 'polypeptide(L)'
;MGRLAGKQAFITAAGAGIGRATALAFAREGAVVTATDIDTEALASLKGEAPSITIARLDVRDAAAVTAALGGAAPDVLFNCAGFVHQGNILEISDADWDFTWDLNVTAMMRTIRAALPGMLARGSGNIINIASVASSIRAWPNRCAYGVTKAAVIGLTKSVAADFADRGIRANAICPGPIETPSLASRIAGQPDPDAVRARFLANQPTGRLGRAEEVAALAVYLASDEASYTTGQTHIIDGGLIG
;
A
#
# COMPACT_ATOMS: atom_id res chain seq x y z
N MET A 1 24.63 -9.54 -2.98
CA MET A 1 24.02 -8.50 -2.12
C MET A 1 22.54 -8.46 -2.43
N GLY A 2 21.69 -8.23 -1.43
CA GLY A 2 20.25 -8.06 -1.67
C GLY A 2 19.96 -6.78 -2.48
N ARG A 3 18.85 -6.76 -3.21
CA ARG A 3 18.46 -5.66 -4.13
C ARG A 3 18.19 -4.34 -3.41
N LEU A 4 17.95 -4.39 -2.09
CA LEU A 4 17.67 -3.23 -1.24
C LEU A 4 18.73 -3.03 -0.14
N ALA A 5 19.94 -3.58 -0.34
CA ALA A 5 21.01 -3.55 0.66
C ALA A 5 21.28 -2.12 1.16
N GLY A 6 21.12 -1.90 2.46
CA GLY A 6 21.35 -0.63 3.15
C GLY A 6 20.29 0.45 2.97
N LYS A 7 19.26 0.25 2.13
CA LYS A 7 18.15 1.23 1.98
C LYS A 7 17.29 1.26 3.25
N GLN A 8 16.97 2.47 3.69
CA GLN A 8 16.02 2.72 4.78
C GLN A 8 14.60 2.65 4.21
N ALA A 9 13.77 1.73 4.67
CA ALA A 9 12.40 1.57 4.20
C ALA A 9 11.39 1.81 5.32
N PHE A 10 10.39 2.62 5.06
CA PHE A 10 9.27 2.88 5.97
C PHE A 10 7.98 2.33 5.37
N ILE A 11 7.27 1.47 6.12
CA ILE A 11 6.10 0.73 5.63
C ILE A 11 4.92 0.98 6.57
N THR A 12 3.79 1.42 6.02
CA THR A 12 2.54 1.59 6.77
C THR A 12 1.65 0.35 6.64
N ALA A 13 0.80 0.08 7.65
CA ALA A 13 -0.06 -1.11 7.73
C ALA A 13 0.74 -2.41 7.53
N ALA A 14 1.86 -2.53 8.23
CA ALA A 14 2.80 -3.65 8.09
C ALA A 14 2.47 -4.85 9.00
N GLY A 15 1.44 -4.77 9.81
CA GLY A 15 1.04 -5.86 10.71
C GLY A 15 0.51 -7.09 9.97
N ALA A 16 -0.14 -6.90 8.81
CA ALA A 16 -0.81 -7.99 8.09
C ALA A 16 -0.75 -7.82 6.55
N GLY A 17 -1.14 -8.86 5.82
CA GLY A 17 -1.38 -8.84 4.38
C GLY A 17 -0.20 -8.32 3.56
N ILE A 18 -0.48 -7.42 2.60
CA ILE A 18 0.52 -6.88 1.66
C ILE A 18 1.63 -6.12 2.39
N GLY A 19 1.29 -5.31 3.41
CA GLY A 19 2.29 -4.55 4.17
C GLY A 19 3.27 -5.47 4.90
N ARG A 20 2.77 -6.52 5.57
CA ARG A 20 3.61 -7.52 6.25
C ARG A 20 4.51 -8.27 5.27
N ALA A 21 3.95 -8.77 4.18
CA ALA A 21 4.72 -9.47 3.15
C ALA A 21 5.81 -8.59 2.55
N THR A 22 5.51 -7.30 2.33
CA THR A 22 6.49 -6.33 1.84
C THR A 22 7.60 -6.05 2.85
N ALA A 23 7.25 -5.90 4.15
CA ALA A 23 8.25 -5.69 5.21
C ALA A 23 9.23 -6.87 5.28
N LEU A 24 8.72 -8.11 5.24
CA LEU A 24 9.54 -9.31 5.22
C LEU A 24 10.39 -9.42 3.95
N ALA A 25 9.83 -9.12 2.78
CA ALA A 25 10.56 -9.15 1.52
C ALA A 25 11.68 -8.09 1.48
N PHE A 26 11.41 -6.87 1.92
CA PHE A 26 12.40 -5.81 1.98
C PHE A 26 13.55 -6.15 2.94
N ALA A 27 13.24 -6.70 4.12
CA ALA A 27 14.26 -7.14 5.08
C ALA A 27 15.14 -8.26 4.49
N ARG A 28 14.55 -9.24 3.80
CA ARG A 28 15.30 -10.32 3.11
C ARG A 28 16.21 -9.79 2.02
N GLU A 29 15.83 -8.70 1.36
CA GLU A 29 16.63 -8.00 0.35
C GLU A 29 17.65 -7.01 0.94
N GLY A 30 17.81 -6.99 2.27
CA GLY A 30 18.84 -6.23 2.97
C GLY A 30 18.48 -4.79 3.30
N ALA A 31 17.19 -4.41 3.21
CA ALA A 31 16.73 -3.10 3.69
C ALA A 31 16.71 -3.04 5.22
N VAL A 32 16.95 -1.85 5.76
CA VAL A 32 16.66 -1.49 7.14
C VAL A 32 15.20 -1.06 7.21
N VAL A 33 14.35 -1.92 7.75
CA VAL A 33 12.90 -1.74 7.68
C VAL A 33 12.35 -1.16 8.98
N THR A 34 11.57 -0.09 8.88
CA THR A 34 10.64 0.39 9.92
C THR A 34 9.23 0.04 9.50
N ALA A 35 8.62 -0.89 10.20
CA ALA A 35 7.26 -1.38 9.96
C ALA A 35 6.29 -0.74 10.96
N THR A 36 5.22 -0.12 10.47
CA THR A 36 4.24 0.57 11.32
C THR A 36 2.83 0.06 11.10
N ASP A 37 2.05 0.02 12.17
CA ASP A 37 0.63 -0.34 12.17
C ASP A 37 -0.06 0.25 13.41
N ILE A 38 -1.39 0.27 13.43
CA ILE A 38 -2.17 0.52 14.64
C ILE A 38 -2.25 -0.73 15.53
N ASP A 39 -2.15 -1.92 14.93
CA ASP A 39 -2.21 -3.22 15.59
C ASP A 39 -0.81 -3.61 16.13
N THR A 40 -0.63 -3.41 17.43
CA THR A 40 0.63 -3.69 18.11
C THR A 40 0.91 -5.19 18.27
N GLU A 41 -0.13 -6.04 18.34
CA GLU A 41 0.04 -7.49 18.44
C GLU A 41 0.52 -8.07 17.10
N ALA A 42 -0.08 -7.62 16.00
CA ALA A 42 0.37 -8.00 14.67
C ALA A 42 1.81 -7.55 14.39
N LEU A 43 2.20 -6.34 14.85
CA LEU A 43 3.59 -5.86 14.77
C LEU A 43 4.53 -6.72 15.63
N ALA A 44 4.14 -7.10 16.84
CA ALA A 44 4.95 -7.97 17.70
C ALA A 44 5.18 -9.34 17.06
N SER A 45 4.14 -9.92 16.43
CA SER A 45 4.24 -11.14 15.63
C SER A 45 5.22 -10.99 14.47
N LEU A 46 5.17 -9.88 13.72
CA LEU A 46 6.13 -9.59 12.65
C LEU A 46 7.56 -9.50 13.17
N LYS A 47 7.76 -8.83 14.30
CA LYS A 47 9.07 -8.70 14.97
C LYS A 47 9.62 -10.06 15.40
N GLY A 48 8.76 -10.96 15.87
CA GLY A 48 9.13 -12.33 16.23
C GLY A 48 9.62 -13.14 15.01
N GLU A 49 9.00 -12.96 13.84
CA GLU A 49 9.40 -13.64 12.60
C GLU A 49 10.69 -13.03 12.00
N ALA A 50 10.85 -11.72 12.06
CA ALA A 50 12.00 -10.99 11.50
C ALA A 50 12.59 -10.00 12.52
N PRO A 51 13.47 -10.46 13.43
CA PRO A 51 14.04 -9.64 14.52
C PRO A 51 14.79 -8.39 14.05
N SER A 52 15.25 -8.32 12.81
CA SER A 52 15.93 -7.16 12.24
C SER A 52 14.98 -5.99 11.93
N ILE A 53 13.68 -6.24 11.79
CA ILE A 53 12.69 -5.20 11.50
C ILE A 53 12.44 -4.36 12.75
N THR A 54 12.52 -3.04 12.63
CA THR A 54 12.05 -2.12 13.67
C THR A 54 10.54 -1.97 13.55
N ILE A 55 9.83 -2.03 14.68
CA ILE A 55 8.39 -1.87 14.71
C ILE A 55 7.99 -0.61 15.49
N ALA A 56 6.95 0.09 15.06
CA ALA A 56 6.38 1.22 15.79
C ALA A 56 4.86 1.31 15.58
N ARG A 57 4.12 1.61 16.66
CA ARG A 57 2.69 1.90 16.53
C ARG A 57 2.52 3.24 15.82
N LEU A 58 1.68 3.28 14.78
CA LEU A 58 1.34 4.51 14.07
C LEU A 58 -0.09 4.45 13.55
N ASP A 59 -0.92 5.40 13.97
CA ASP A 59 -2.14 5.75 13.24
C ASP A 59 -1.79 6.78 12.16
N VAL A 60 -1.87 6.38 10.89
CA VAL A 60 -1.56 7.26 9.75
C VAL A 60 -2.55 8.42 9.59
N ARG A 61 -3.67 8.40 10.31
CA ARG A 61 -4.64 9.49 10.36
C ARG A 61 -4.23 10.59 11.33
N ASP A 62 -3.34 10.30 12.27
CA ASP A 62 -2.77 11.30 13.18
C ASP A 62 -1.61 12.04 12.49
N ALA A 63 -1.86 13.27 12.08
CA ALA A 63 -0.89 14.08 11.36
C ALA A 63 0.36 14.40 12.21
N ALA A 64 0.22 14.57 13.53
CA ALA A 64 1.33 14.85 14.42
C ALA A 64 2.21 13.61 14.60
N ALA A 65 1.60 12.43 14.80
CA ALA A 65 2.31 11.17 14.88
C ALA A 65 3.06 10.83 13.58
N VAL A 66 2.43 11.06 12.41
CA VAL A 66 3.07 10.88 11.10
C VAL A 66 4.28 11.81 10.95
N THR A 67 4.14 13.08 11.33
CA THR A 67 5.25 14.05 11.26
C THR A 67 6.39 13.65 12.20
N ALA A 68 6.09 13.20 13.41
CA ALA A 68 7.09 12.74 14.36
C ALA A 68 7.83 11.47 13.85
N ALA A 69 7.10 10.54 13.22
CA ALA A 69 7.68 9.31 12.71
C ALA A 69 8.57 9.48 11.46
N LEU A 70 8.26 10.44 10.60
CA LEU A 70 8.91 10.61 9.28
C LEU A 70 9.72 11.90 9.15
N GLY A 71 9.53 12.89 10.05
CA GLY A 71 10.13 14.24 9.92
C GLY A 71 11.60 14.33 10.30
N GLY A 72 12.20 13.28 10.86
CA GLY A 72 13.61 13.28 11.27
C GLY A 72 14.54 12.78 10.16
N ALA A 73 14.60 11.49 9.94
CA ALA A 73 15.39 10.87 8.88
C ALA A 73 14.45 10.29 7.83
N ALA A 74 14.27 11.00 6.72
CA ALA A 74 13.42 10.54 5.64
C ALA A 74 13.93 9.20 5.09
N PRO A 75 13.05 8.19 4.92
CA PRO A 75 13.44 6.90 4.36
C PRO A 75 13.87 7.04 2.88
N ASP A 76 14.65 6.06 2.39
CA ASP A 76 14.92 5.93 0.96
C ASP A 76 13.67 5.43 0.22
N VAL A 77 12.89 4.58 0.88
CA VAL A 77 11.66 4.01 0.34
C VAL A 77 10.51 4.21 1.33
N LEU A 78 9.46 4.89 0.88
CA LEU A 78 8.17 5.00 1.58
C LEU A 78 7.16 4.07 0.90
N PHE A 79 6.68 3.04 1.63
CA PHE A 79 5.65 2.13 1.16
C PHE A 79 4.33 2.39 1.89
N ASN A 80 3.39 2.99 1.20
CA ASN A 80 2.07 3.33 1.72
C ASN A 80 1.06 2.21 1.42
N CYS A 81 0.73 1.43 2.44
CA CYS A 81 -0.18 0.29 2.35
C CYS A 81 -1.47 0.46 3.14
N ALA A 82 -1.52 1.41 4.08
CA ALA A 82 -2.71 1.65 4.89
C ALA A 82 -3.93 1.97 4.02
N GLY A 83 -5.07 1.35 4.33
CA GLY A 83 -6.30 1.57 3.59
C GLY A 83 -7.43 0.68 4.06
N PHE A 84 -8.65 1.07 3.70
CA PHE A 84 -9.90 0.41 4.05
C PHE A 84 -10.77 0.21 2.82
N VAL A 85 -11.45 -0.93 2.74
CA VAL A 85 -12.38 -1.26 1.66
C VAL A 85 -13.81 -1.04 2.16
N HIS A 86 -14.37 0.15 1.91
CA HIS A 86 -15.79 0.39 2.14
C HIS A 86 -16.64 -0.40 1.14
N GLN A 87 -17.73 -0.99 1.62
CA GLN A 87 -18.74 -1.67 0.81
C GLN A 87 -20.03 -0.86 0.84
N GLY A 88 -20.53 -0.52 -0.33
CA GLY A 88 -21.77 0.25 -0.51
C GLY A 88 -21.77 1.00 -1.83
N ASN A 89 -22.97 1.24 -2.37
CA ASN A 89 -23.18 2.11 -3.53
C ASN A 89 -23.34 3.57 -3.09
N ILE A 90 -23.54 4.48 -4.03
CA ILE A 90 -23.62 5.93 -3.76
C ILE A 90 -24.82 6.32 -2.89
N LEU A 91 -25.89 5.54 -2.88
CA LEU A 91 -27.10 5.82 -2.10
C LEU A 91 -27.02 5.27 -0.66
N GLU A 92 -26.11 4.32 -0.43
CA GLU A 92 -25.97 3.60 0.84
C GLU A 92 -24.86 4.18 1.72
N ILE A 93 -23.86 4.86 1.12
CA ILE A 93 -22.74 5.40 1.88
C ILE A 93 -23.19 6.63 2.67
N SER A 94 -22.87 6.65 3.97
CA SER A 94 -23.01 7.85 4.79
C SER A 94 -21.88 8.84 4.56
N ASP A 95 -22.10 10.13 4.84
CA ASP A 95 -21.05 11.14 4.80
C ASP A 95 -19.89 10.78 5.74
N ALA A 96 -20.18 10.22 6.90
CA ALA A 96 -19.16 9.79 7.86
C ALA A 96 -18.29 8.65 7.32
N ASP A 97 -18.88 7.65 6.64
CA ASP A 97 -18.12 6.56 6.01
C ASP A 97 -17.32 7.05 4.81
N TRP A 98 -17.86 8.00 4.06
CA TRP A 98 -17.16 8.68 2.99
C TRP A 98 -15.93 9.41 3.50
N ASP A 99 -16.08 10.25 4.51
CA ASP A 99 -15.01 11.03 5.12
C ASP A 99 -13.93 10.12 5.73
N PHE A 100 -14.35 9.07 6.48
CA PHE A 100 -13.40 8.08 7.00
C PHE A 100 -12.62 7.38 5.91
N THR A 101 -13.31 6.94 4.85
CA THR A 101 -12.65 6.23 3.73
C THR A 101 -11.67 7.16 3.01
N TRP A 102 -12.04 8.42 2.83
CA TRP A 102 -11.18 9.43 2.21
C TRP A 102 -9.97 9.75 3.10
N ASP A 103 -10.19 9.99 4.40
CA ASP A 103 -9.12 10.31 5.34
C ASP A 103 -8.07 9.18 5.41
N LEU A 104 -8.51 7.92 5.52
CA LEU A 104 -7.60 6.79 5.63
C LEU A 104 -6.91 6.45 4.29
N ASN A 105 -7.65 6.42 3.17
CA ASN A 105 -7.10 5.94 1.91
C ASN A 105 -6.31 7.00 1.14
N VAL A 106 -6.64 8.29 1.29
CA VAL A 106 -6.06 9.38 0.51
C VAL A 106 -5.28 10.36 1.38
N THR A 107 -5.95 10.96 2.38
CA THR A 107 -5.34 12.00 3.20
C THR A 107 -4.17 11.46 4.02
N ALA A 108 -4.27 10.24 4.55
CA ALA A 108 -3.18 9.59 5.26
C ALA A 108 -1.94 9.38 4.36
N MET A 109 -2.13 8.94 3.12
CA MET A 109 -1.01 8.83 2.16
C MET A 109 -0.39 10.18 1.82
N MET A 110 -1.21 11.20 1.62
CA MET A 110 -0.74 12.57 1.41
C MET A 110 0.09 13.06 2.62
N ARG A 111 -0.34 12.78 3.85
CA ARG A 111 0.40 13.13 5.07
C ARG A 111 1.76 12.46 5.16
N THR A 112 1.83 11.14 4.91
CA THR A 112 3.10 10.39 4.94
C THR A 112 4.06 10.86 3.85
N ILE A 113 3.57 11.08 2.62
CA ILE A 113 4.37 11.63 1.52
C ILE A 113 4.90 13.02 1.89
N ARG A 114 4.04 13.92 2.35
CA ARG A 114 4.41 15.29 2.72
C ARG A 114 5.43 15.33 3.86
N ALA A 115 5.38 14.38 4.79
CA ALA A 115 6.34 14.30 5.89
C ALA A 115 7.70 13.75 5.44
N ALA A 116 7.74 12.78 4.54
CA ALA A 116 8.99 12.16 4.06
C ALA A 116 9.69 13.00 2.97
N LEU A 117 8.93 13.67 2.12
CA LEU A 117 9.40 14.31 0.89
C LEU A 117 10.49 15.37 1.11
N PRO A 118 10.41 16.26 2.11
CA PRO A 118 11.48 17.26 2.33
C PRO A 118 12.87 16.65 2.52
N GLY A 119 12.98 15.60 3.30
CA GLY A 119 14.26 14.91 3.50
C GLY A 119 14.73 14.12 2.29
N MET A 120 13.81 13.52 1.53
CA MET A 120 14.12 12.89 0.24
C MET A 120 14.66 13.91 -0.75
N LEU A 121 14.03 15.08 -0.85
CA LEU A 121 14.45 16.17 -1.73
C LEU A 121 15.81 16.76 -1.30
N ALA A 122 16.07 16.93 -0.01
CA ALA A 122 17.36 17.39 0.49
C ALA A 122 18.50 16.41 0.13
N ARG A 123 18.22 15.12 0.06
CA ARG A 123 19.16 14.08 -0.35
C ARG A 123 19.26 13.95 -1.89
N GLY A 124 18.31 14.50 -2.65
CA GLY A 124 18.22 14.32 -4.10
C GLY A 124 17.85 12.89 -4.53
N SER A 125 17.22 12.12 -3.63
CA SER A 125 16.84 10.73 -3.89
C SER A 125 15.69 10.32 -2.97
N GLY A 126 14.68 9.66 -3.54
CA GLY A 126 13.55 9.10 -2.80
C GLY A 126 12.65 8.25 -3.66
N ASN A 127 12.00 7.27 -3.06
CA ASN A 127 11.11 6.36 -3.74
C ASN A 127 9.82 6.16 -2.96
N ILE A 128 8.69 6.44 -3.59
CA ILE A 128 7.36 6.35 -3.00
C ILE A 128 6.58 5.30 -3.75
N ILE A 129 6.04 4.32 -3.03
CA ILE A 129 5.21 3.26 -3.58
C ILE A 129 3.87 3.26 -2.84
N ASN A 130 2.80 3.52 -3.58
CA ASN A 130 1.46 3.60 -3.02
C ASN A 130 0.62 2.39 -3.44
N ILE A 131 -0.05 1.74 -2.50
CA ILE A 131 -1.00 0.68 -2.81
C ILE A 131 -2.35 1.30 -3.20
N ALA A 132 -2.64 1.30 -4.50
CA ALA A 132 -3.95 1.61 -5.07
C ALA A 132 -4.81 0.34 -5.19
N SER A 133 -5.49 0.13 -6.30
CA SER A 133 -6.28 -1.07 -6.60
C SER A 133 -6.68 -1.08 -8.08
N VAL A 134 -6.95 -2.25 -8.65
CA VAL A 134 -7.69 -2.34 -9.92
C VAL A 134 -9.11 -1.76 -9.79
N ALA A 135 -9.73 -1.83 -8.60
CA ALA A 135 -10.98 -1.12 -8.28
C ALA A 135 -10.69 0.38 -8.07
N SER A 136 -10.60 1.13 -9.15
CA SER A 136 -10.21 2.54 -9.20
C SER A 136 -10.63 3.16 -10.54
N SER A 137 -9.86 4.11 -11.05
CA SER A 137 -9.96 4.62 -12.43
C SER A 137 -9.63 3.56 -13.50
N ILE A 138 -9.11 2.40 -13.11
CA ILE A 138 -8.81 1.29 -14.01
C ILE A 138 -10.11 0.54 -14.34
N ARG A 139 -10.86 0.13 -13.31
CA ARG A 139 -12.15 -0.54 -13.46
C ARG A 139 -13.05 -0.27 -12.27
N ALA A 140 -14.32 0.01 -12.51
CA ALA A 140 -15.33 0.10 -11.46
C ALA A 140 -15.88 -1.29 -11.08
N TRP A 141 -16.26 -1.44 -9.81
CA TRP A 141 -16.98 -2.60 -9.30
C TRP A 141 -18.22 -2.17 -8.54
N PRO A 142 -19.32 -2.94 -8.63
CA PRO A 142 -20.50 -2.70 -7.80
C PRO A 142 -20.14 -2.69 -6.31
N ASN A 143 -20.84 -1.85 -5.55
CA ASN A 143 -20.67 -1.73 -4.10
C ASN A 143 -19.23 -1.37 -3.65
N ARG A 144 -18.56 -0.51 -4.44
CA ARG A 144 -17.21 -0.01 -4.15
C ARG A 144 -17.09 1.49 -4.42
N CYS A 145 -18.17 2.24 -4.23
CA CYS A 145 -18.21 3.67 -4.60
C CYS A 145 -17.06 4.45 -3.95
N ALA A 146 -17.05 4.62 -2.63
CA ALA A 146 -16.00 5.38 -1.94
C ALA A 146 -14.61 4.74 -2.12
N TYR A 147 -14.53 3.41 -2.02
CA TYR A 147 -13.27 2.71 -2.22
C TYR A 147 -12.67 2.98 -3.61
N GLY A 148 -13.46 2.81 -4.67
CA GLY A 148 -13.01 3.02 -6.05
C GLY A 148 -12.56 4.44 -6.29
N VAL A 149 -13.33 5.43 -5.81
CA VAL A 149 -12.99 6.86 -5.90
C VAL A 149 -11.68 7.15 -5.18
N THR A 150 -11.51 6.68 -3.94
CA THR A 150 -10.29 6.93 -3.17
C THR A 150 -9.07 6.26 -3.79
N LYS A 151 -9.20 5.05 -4.36
CA LYS A 151 -8.09 4.38 -5.04
C LYS A 151 -7.75 5.01 -6.40
N ALA A 152 -8.71 5.62 -7.09
CA ALA A 152 -8.45 6.48 -8.24
C ALA A 152 -7.68 7.76 -7.83
N ALA A 153 -8.05 8.37 -6.71
CA ALA A 153 -7.33 9.52 -6.15
C ALA A 153 -5.87 9.18 -5.78
N VAL A 154 -5.60 7.97 -5.25
CA VAL A 154 -4.23 7.49 -4.97
C VAL A 154 -3.39 7.41 -6.26
N ILE A 155 -3.96 6.95 -7.37
CA ILE A 155 -3.28 6.94 -8.68
C ILE A 155 -2.96 8.38 -9.10
N GLY A 156 -3.93 9.30 -8.98
CA GLY A 156 -3.74 10.72 -9.27
C GLY A 156 -2.64 11.35 -8.42
N LEU A 157 -2.68 11.15 -7.10
CA LEU A 157 -1.66 11.63 -6.16
C LEU A 157 -0.26 11.12 -6.53
N THR A 158 -0.14 9.83 -6.85
CA THR A 158 1.14 9.22 -7.27
C THR A 158 1.72 9.89 -8.51
N LYS A 159 0.90 10.11 -9.53
CA LYS A 159 1.31 10.76 -10.79
C LYS A 159 1.70 12.22 -10.56
N SER A 160 0.97 12.94 -9.72
CA SER A 160 1.26 14.34 -9.40
C SER A 160 2.62 14.46 -8.69
N VAL A 161 2.88 13.63 -7.67
CA VAL A 161 4.18 13.62 -6.97
C VAL A 161 5.32 13.27 -7.93
N ALA A 162 5.13 12.31 -8.83
CA ALA A 162 6.14 11.98 -9.83
C ALA A 162 6.38 13.14 -10.79
N ALA A 163 5.33 13.80 -11.28
CA ALA A 163 5.45 14.93 -12.21
C ALA A 163 6.17 16.14 -11.57
N ASP A 164 5.87 16.42 -10.29
CA ASP A 164 6.42 17.58 -9.59
C ASP A 164 7.89 17.42 -9.20
N PHE A 165 8.39 16.18 -9.00
CA PHE A 165 9.68 15.95 -8.35
C PHE A 165 10.59 14.92 -9.03
N ALA A 166 10.25 14.42 -10.24
CA ALA A 166 11.11 13.45 -10.94
C ALA A 166 12.48 14.03 -11.31
N ASP A 167 12.53 15.30 -11.70
CA ASP A 167 13.77 16.04 -12.02
C ASP A 167 14.66 16.28 -10.79
N ARG A 168 14.09 16.05 -9.59
CA ARG A 168 14.77 16.17 -8.30
C ARG A 168 15.13 14.83 -7.66
N GLY A 169 15.12 13.75 -8.46
CA GLY A 169 15.51 12.41 -8.03
C GLY A 169 14.43 11.64 -7.24
N ILE A 170 13.16 12.07 -7.29
CA ILE A 170 12.06 11.38 -6.62
C ILE A 170 11.32 10.51 -7.63
N ARG A 171 11.12 9.24 -7.28
CA ARG A 171 10.24 8.33 -7.99
C ARG A 171 8.97 8.07 -7.18
N ALA A 172 7.82 8.04 -7.85
CA ALA A 172 6.56 7.66 -7.22
C ALA A 172 5.80 6.74 -8.15
N ASN A 173 5.38 5.57 -7.67
CA ASN A 173 4.63 4.58 -8.43
C ASN A 173 3.44 4.03 -7.63
N ALA A 174 2.38 3.65 -8.33
CA ALA A 174 1.22 2.99 -7.74
C ALA A 174 1.22 1.50 -8.12
N ILE A 175 1.03 0.62 -7.14
CA ILE A 175 0.68 -0.78 -7.38
C ILE A 175 -0.83 -0.91 -7.28
N CYS A 176 -1.44 -1.58 -8.24
CA CYS A 176 -2.89 -1.80 -8.35
C CYS A 176 -3.19 -3.31 -8.30
N PRO A 177 -3.29 -3.90 -7.10
CA PRO A 177 -3.62 -5.31 -6.99
C PRO A 177 -5.06 -5.61 -7.40
N GLY A 178 -5.26 -6.82 -7.96
CA GLY A 178 -6.53 -7.51 -7.98
C GLY A 178 -6.89 -8.08 -6.60
N PRO A 179 -7.76 -9.09 -6.53
CA PRO A 179 -8.06 -9.80 -5.29
C PRO A 179 -6.86 -10.57 -4.77
N ILE A 180 -6.33 -10.15 -3.61
CA ILE A 180 -5.19 -10.77 -2.93
C ILE A 180 -5.67 -11.48 -1.67
N GLU A 181 -5.21 -12.70 -1.45
CA GLU A 181 -5.50 -13.49 -0.26
C GLU A 181 -4.82 -12.86 0.96
N THR A 182 -5.60 -12.14 1.74
CA THR A 182 -5.17 -11.39 2.92
C THR A 182 -6.18 -11.56 4.06
N PRO A 183 -5.78 -11.35 5.32
CA PRO A 183 -6.74 -11.36 6.43
C PRO A 183 -7.91 -10.40 6.22
N SER A 184 -7.69 -9.24 5.64
CA SER A 184 -8.75 -8.27 5.31
C SER A 184 -9.76 -8.82 4.29
N LEU A 185 -9.32 -9.52 3.24
CA LEU A 185 -10.23 -10.16 2.29
C LEU A 185 -10.97 -11.32 2.94
N ALA A 186 -10.28 -12.16 3.71
CA ALA A 186 -10.88 -13.29 4.42
C ALA A 186 -11.97 -12.83 5.39
N SER A 187 -11.72 -11.80 6.20
CA SER A 187 -12.71 -11.20 7.11
C SER A 187 -13.93 -10.66 6.36
N ARG A 188 -13.73 -9.98 5.22
CA ARG A 188 -14.84 -9.45 4.41
C ARG A 188 -15.68 -10.57 3.76
N ILE A 189 -15.07 -11.68 3.39
CA ILE A 189 -15.77 -12.86 2.89
C ILE A 189 -16.55 -13.53 4.03
N ALA A 190 -15.91 -13.74 5.18
CA ALA A 190 -16.54 -14.35 6.36
C ALA A 190 -17.75 -13.56 6.89
N GLY A 191 -17.75 -12.23 6.73
CA GLY A 191 -18.87 -11.37 7.11
C GLY A 191 -20.06 -11.37 6.13
N GLN A 192 -20.03 -12.19 5.05
CA GLN A 192 -21.15 -12.29 4.11
C GLN A 192 -22.16 -13.36 4.53
N PRO A 193 -23.43 -13.27 4.09
CA PRO A 193 -24.43 -14.28 4.39
C PRO A 193 -24.08 -15.71 3.91
N ASP A 194 -23.37 -15.81 2.79
CA ASP A 194 -22.87 -17.07 2.22
C ASP A 194 -21.39 -16.90 1.83
N PRO A 195 -20.45 -17.11 2.77
CA PRO A 195 -19.02 -16.94 2.52
C PRO A 195 -18.47 -17.85 1.43
N ASP A 196 -18.96 -19.08 1.32
CA ASP A 196 -18.48 -20.07 0.34
C ASP A 196 -18.87 -19.66 -1.08
N ALA A 197 -20.11 -19.25 -1.30
CA ALA A 197 -20.55 -18.73 -2.59
C ALA A 197 -19.81 -17.45 -2.98
N VAL A 198 -19.54 -16.57 -2.02
CA VAL A 198 -18.74 -15.35 -2.28
C VAL A 198 -17.31 -15.71 -2.64
N ARG A 199 -16.66 -16.63 -1.91
CA ARG A 199 -15.30 -17.11 -2.23
C ARG A 199 -15.26 -17.77 -3.62
N ALA A 200 -16.22 -18.63 -3.93
CA ALA A 200 -16.32 -19.28 -5.23
C ALA A 200 -16.44 -18.25 -6.37
N ARG A 201 -17.24 -17.20 -6.18
CA ARG A 201 -17.37 -16.11 -7.16
C ARG A 201 -16.06 -15.31 -7.34
N PHE A 202 -15.32 -15.07 -6.26
CA PHE A 202 -13.99 -14.44 -6.37
C PHE A 202 -13.06 -15.31 -7.23
N LEU A 203 -13.02 -16.61 -7.00
CA LEU A 203 -12.18 -17.55 -7.75
C LEU A 203 -12.60 -17.67 -9.21
N ALA A 204 -13.90 -17.78 -9.47
CA ALA A 204 -14.43 -17.91 -10.83
C ALA A 204 -14.13 -16.68 -11.72
N ASN A 205 -13.96 -15.52 -11.11
CA ASN A 205 -13.60 -14.29 -11.82
C ASN A 205 -12.10 -14.12 -12.06
N GLN A 206 -11.26 -15.05 -11.56
CA GLN A 206 -9.82 -14.97 -11.75
C GLN A 206 -9.38 -15.81 -12.96
N PRO A 207 -8.84 -15.22 -14.04
CA PRO A 207 -8.33 -15.98 -15.18
C PRO A 207 -7.28 -17.03 -14.79
N THR A 208 -6.49 -16.75 -13.75
CA THR A 208 -5.49 -17.68 -13.20
C THR A 208 -6.07 -18.78 -12.33
N GLY A 209 -7.39 -18.81 -12.07
CA GLY A 209 -8.08 -19.80 -11.21
C GLY A 209 -7.77 -19.68 -9.72
N ARG A 210 -7.04 -18.64 -9.28
CA ARG A 210 -6.68 -18.41 -7.88
C ARG A 210 -6.63 -16.93 -7.53
N LEU A 211 -6.73 -16.64 -6.26
CA LEU A 211 -6.39 -15.31 -5.73
C LEU A 211 -4.86 -15.06 -5.83
N GLY A 212 -4.47 -13.80 -5.94
CA GLY A 212 -3.07 -13.41 -5.78
C GLY A 212 -2.61 -13.59 -4.34
N ARG A 213 -1.30 -13.78 -4.13
CA ARG A 213 -0.68 -13.83 -2.80
C ARG A 213 -0.05 -12.49 -2.47
N ALA A 214 0.02 -12.16 -1.19
CA ALA A 214 0.66 -10.93 -0.72
C ALA A 214 2.14 -10.85 -1.12
N GLU A 215 2.83 -11.98 -1.17
CA GLU A 215 4.23 -12.11 -1.58
C GLU A 215 4.44 -11.75 -3.07
N GLU A 216 3.44 -11.97 -3.92
CA GLU A 216 3.52 -11.61 -5.34
C GLU A 216 3.48 -10.08 -5.50
N VAL A 217 2.67 -9.39 -4.68
CA VAL A 217 2.66 -7.92 -4.61
C VAL A 217 3.98 -7.40 -4.02
N ALA A 218 4.49 -8.06 -2.97
CA ALA A 218 5.77 -7.71 -2.35
C ALA A 218 6.95 -7.86 -3.32
N ALA A 219 6.95 -8.86 -4.20
CA ALA A 219 7.98 -9.02 -5.22
C ALA A 219 8.04 -7.84 -6.20
N LEU A 220 6.87 -7.35 -6.64
CA LEU A 220 6.78 -6.13 -7.44
C LEU A 220 7.23 -4.90 -6.65
N ALA A 221 6.87 -4.81 -5.37
CA ALA A 221 7.33 -3.73 -4.51
C ALA A 221 8.87 -3.72 -4.34
N VAL A 222 9.50 -4.88 -4.21
CA VAL A 222 10.98 -5.02 -4.19
C VAL A 222 11.58 -4.47 -5.49
N TYR A 223 11.05 -4.84 -6.66
CA TYR A 223 11.52 -4.29 -7.93
C TYR A 223 11.41 -2.76 -7.95
N LEU A 224 10.23 -2.23 -7.64
CA LEU A 224 10.00 -0.78 -7.64
C LEU A 224 10.88 -0.04 -6.63
N ALA A 225 11.19 -0.67 -5.48
CA ALA A 225 12.06 -0.10 -4.44
C ALA A 225 13.54 -0.12 -4.83
N SER A 226 13.94 -1.01 -5.72
CA SER A 226 15.34 -1.21 -6.12
C SER A 226 15.81 -0.18 -7.16
N ASP A 227 17.13 -0.16 -7.41
CA ASP A 227 17.75 0.69 -8.43
C ASP A 227 17.49 0.17 -9.85
N GLU A 228 17.06 -1.09 -10.00
CA GLU A 228 16.60 -1.65 -11.27
C GLU A 228 15.40 -0.89 -11.86
N ALA A 229 14.58 -0.26 -11.00
CA ALA A 229 13.44 0.57 -11.40
C ALA A 229 13.79 2.06 -11.55
N SER A 230 15.06 2.42 -11.76
CA SER A 230 15.52 3.82 -11.81
C SER A 230 14.83 4.65 -12.90
N TYR A 231 14.35 4.03 -13.97
CA TYR A 231 13.61 4.71 -15.06
C TYR A 231 12.08 4.53 -14.96
N THR A 232 11.59 4.00 -13.82
CA THR A 232 10.16 3.73 -13.59
C THR A 232 9.60 4.71 -12.56
N THR A 233 8.84 5.70 -13.02
CA THR A 233 8.16 6.70 -12.17
C THR A 233 6.84 7.16 -12.80
N GLY A 234 5.88 7.59 -12.00
CA GLY A 234 4.56 8.04 -12.43
C GLY A 234 3.66 6.92 -12.97
N GLN A 235 4.03 5.67 -12.78
CA GLN A 235 3.35 4.54 -13.40
C GLN A 235 2.34 3.87 -12.47
N THR A 236 1.37 3.23 -13.12
CA THR A 236 0.34 2.40 -12.50
C THR A 236 0.61 0.95 -12.86
N HIS A 237 1.06 0.17 -11.89
CA HIS A 237 1.44 -1.23 -12.07
C HIS A 237 0.31 -2.15 -11.64
N ILE A 238 -0.33 -2.80 -12.60
CA ILE A 238 -1.41 -3.74 -12.37
C ILE A 238 -0.81 -5.11 -12.04
N ILE A 239 -1.33 -5.75 -10.98
CA ILE A 239 -1.00 -7.11 -10.59
C ILE A 239 -2.28 -7.81 -10.15
N ASP A 240 -2.97 -8.45 -11.07
CA ASP A 240 -4.36 -8.91 -10.90
C ASP A 240 -4.66 -10.29 -11.50
N GLY A 241 -3.67 -11.00 -12.01
CA GLY A 241 -3.85 -12.31 -12.62
C GLY A 241 -4.64 -12.28 -13.94
N GLY A 242 -4.67 -11.14 -14.64
CA GLY A 242 -5.39 -10.95 -15.90
C GLY A 242 -6.87 -10.60 -15.73
N LEU A 243 -7.29 -10.19 -14.52
CA LEU A 243 -8.71 -9.90 -14.21
C LEU A 243 -9.32 -8.77 -15.06
N ILE A 244 -8.50 -7.80 -15.46
CA ILE A 244 -8.96 -6.62 -16.22
C ILE A 244 -8.42 -6.57 -17.66
N GLY A 245 -7.63 -7.56 -18.07
CA GLY A 245 -7.03 -7.69 -19.41
C GLY A 245 -8.00 -8.17 -20.47
#